data_f04f50984a33207a948a6916ed55171c
#
_entry.id   f04f50984a33207a948a6916ed55171c
#
_cell.length_a   1.000
_cell.length_b   1.000
_cell.length_c   1.000
_cell.angle_alpha   90.00
_cell.angle_beta   90.00
_cell.angle_gamma   90.00
#
_symmetry.space_group_name_H-M   'P 1'
#
loop_
_entity.id
_entity.type
_entity.pdbx_description
1 polymer ?
#
loop_
_entity_poly.entity_id
_entity_poly.type
_entity_poly.pdbx_seq_one_letter_code
_entity_poly.pdbx_strand_id
1 'polypeptide(L)'
;EYIYSKDLKDINIIVNSDELEKKSKLRIFFEKGKECFCVPFYPDNEQTLIKLAYNFFKENKIMVTQYSINQIVNKTLGDRKSLINELEKIAQFSKDKKNIKDEDIAKIINLNENYSISELVNNFLAKNKKKIVNILNENNYSNDDCVLIIRSFLNKSKKILKLSEEYEKNNNINITISNARPPIFWKEKEITIQQIQKWKPKKIKHLIYKLNELELNIKKNFNNSICLTTDFILEQSA
;
A
#
# COMPACT_ATOMS: atom_id res chain seq x y z
N GLU A 1 36.36 -5.43 -3.49
CA GLU A 1 37.86 -5.54 -3.51
C GLU A 1 38.47 -4.50 -4.46
N TYR A 2 38.01 -4.38 -5.72
CA TYR A 2 38.59 -3.44 -6.69
C TYR A 2 38.51 -1.97 -6.21
N ILE A 3 37.45 -1.56 -5.52
CA ILE A 3 37.26 -0.20 -5.00
C ILE A 3 38.23 0.08 -3.85
N TYR A 4 38.49 -0.90 -2.98
CA TYR A 4 39.43 -0.79 -1.87
C TYR A 4 40.91 -0.72 -2.29
N SER A 5 41.25 -1.14 -3.50
CA SER A 5 42.60 -1.07 -4.02
C SER A 5 42.99 0.32 -4.58
N LYS A 6 42.08 1.26 -4.64
CA LYS A 6 42.32 2.63 -5.11
C LYS A 6 42.39 3.61 -3.94
N ASP A 7 43.34 4.52 -3.98
CA ASP A 7 43.42 5.65 -3.05
C ASP A 7 42.30 6.63 -3.38
N LEU A 8 41.17 6.48 -2.65
CA LEU A 8 39.94 7.26 -2.85
C LEU A 8 39.87 8.43 -1.84
N LYS A 9 40.98 9.15 -1.65
CA LYS A 9 40.95 10.36 -0.83
C LYS A 9 39.87 11.30 -1.37
N ASP A 10 38.98 11.74 -0.49
CA ASP A 10 37.87 12.67 -0.77
C ASP A 10 36.68 12.12 -1.58
N ILE A 11 36.57 10.81 -1.78
CA ILE A 11 35.42 10.20 -2.46
C ILE A 11 34.58 9.38 -1.49
N ASN A 12 33.31 9.79 -1.29
CA ASN A 12 32.33 8.99 -0.56
C ASN A 12 31.55 8.10 -1.54
N ILE A 13 31.59 6.79 -1.33
CA ILE A 13 30.86 5.82 -2.14
C ILE A 13 29.63 5.35 -1.37
N ILE A 14 28.45 5.60 -1.91
CA ILE A 14 27.17 5.14 -1.36
C ILE A 14 26.69 3.95 -2.19
N VAL A 15 26.54 2.81 -1.55
CA VAL A 15 25.99 1.60 -2.17
C VAL A 15 24.59 1.37 -1.62
N ASN A 16 23.58 1.45 -2.48
CA ASN A 16 22.21 1.11 -2.14
C ASN A 16 21.90 -0.31 -2.59
N SER A 17 21.26 -1.08 -1.72
CA SER A 17 20.88 -2.47 -1.97
C SER A 17 19.49 -2.73 -1.39
N ASP A 18 18.75 -3.60 -2.06
CA ASP A 18 17.53 -4.18 -1.51
C ASP A 18 17.83 -5.06 -0.28
N GLU A 19 16.82 -5.72 0.25
CA GLU A 19 16.91 -6.56 1.45
C GLU A 19 17.99 -7.65 1.30
N LEU A 20 19.07 -7.53 2.06
CA LEU A 20 20.15 -8.50 2.12
C LEU A 20 19.96 -9.45 3.31
N GLU A 21 20.03 -10.75 3.04
CA GLU A 21 20.01 -11.76 4.10
C GLU A 21 21.20 -11.61 5.05
N LYS A 22 21.01 -11.96 6.33
CA LYS A 22 22.08 -11.91 7.36
C LYS A 22 23.34 -12.69 6.96
N LYS A 23 23.20 -13.76 6.16
CA LYS A 23 24.30 -14.59 5.66
C LYS A 23 24.93 -14.09 4.36
N SER A 24 24.41 -12.99 3.77
CA SER A 24 24.98 -12.44 2.55
C SER A 24 26.43 -12.00 2.75
N LYS A 25 27.31 -12.47 1.87
CA LYS A 25 28.75 -12.08 1.89
C LYS A 25 28.92 -10.56 1.74
N LEU A 26 28.08 -9.93 0.92
CA LEU A 26 28.09 -8.48 0.71
C LEU A 26 27.75 -7.74 2.01
N ARG A 27 26.67 -8.15 2.70
CA ARG A 27 26.28 -7.58 3.98
C ARG A 27 27.37 -7.75 5.04
N ILE A 28 27.89 -8.96 5.19
CA ILE A 28 28.98 -9.26 6.16
C ILE A 28 30.22 -8.42 5.88
N PHE A 29 30.55 -8.21 4.60
CA PHE A 29 31.69 -7.39 4.21
C PHE A 29 31.53 -5.95 4.69
N PHE A 30 30.36 -5.33 4.45
CA PHE A 30 30.10 -3.94 4.88
C PHE A 30 29.90 -3.80 6.39
N GLU A 31 29.31 -4.81 7.06
CA GLU A 31 29.14 -4.77 8.52
C GLU A 31 30.46 -4.92 9.29
N LYS A 32 31.43 -5.65 8.73
CA LYS A 32 32.73 -5.90 9.35
C LYS A 32 33.85 -4.94 8.90
N GLY A 33 33.63 -4.20 7.84
CA GLY A 33 34.64 -3.28 7.29
C GLY A 33 34.87 -2.10 8.23
N LYS A 34 36.12 -1.83 8.62
CA LYS A 34 36.48 -0.73 9.51
C LYS A 34 36.21 0.66 8.92
N GLU A 35 36.18 0.77 7.60
CA GLU A 35 35.96 2.02 6.85
C GLU A 35 34.59 2.07 6.19
N CYS A 36 33.71 1.14 6.54
CA CYS A 36 32.36 1.06 5.99
C CYS A 36 31.30 1.32 7.05
N PHE A 37 30.27 2.07 6.67
CA PHE A 37 29.07 2.24 7.46
C PHE A 37 27.92 1.47 6.80
N CYS A 38 27.37 0.48 7.49
CA CYS A 38 26.21 -0.27 7.05
C CYS A 38 24.98 0.24 7.82
N VAL A 39 24.08 0.91 7.11
CA VAL A 39 22.87 1.46 7.71
C VAL A 39 21.66 0.66 7.25
N PRO A 40 21.03 -0.13 8.14
CA PRO A 40 19.82 -0.86 7.79
C PRO A 40 18.60 0.07 7.80
N PHE A 41 17.81 0.04 6.74
CA PHE A 41 16.53 0.71 6.66
C PHE A 41 15.41 -0.33 6.86
N TYR A 42 14.61 -0.14 7.89
CA TYR A 42 13.46 -0.99 8.17
C TYR A 42 12.17 -0.31 7.68
N PRO A 43 11.17 -1.09 7.22
CA PRO A 43 9.86 -0.53 6.90
C PRO A 43 9.26 0.16 8.12
N ASP A 44 8.64 1.30 7.88
CA ASP A 44 7.97 2.05 8.93
C ASP A 44 6.78 1.28 9.51
N ASN A 45 6.61 1.40 10.83
CA ASN A 45 5.39 1.01 11.51
C ASN A 45 4.52 2.26 11.77
N GLU A 46 3.31 2.06 12.28
CA GLU A 46 2.37 3.16 12.57
C GLU A 46 2.97 4.19 13.52
N GLN A 47 3.64 3.73 14.57
CA GLN A 47 4.22 4.60 15.58
C GLN A 47 5.34 5.48 15.02
N THR A 48 6.17 4.92 14.12
CA THR A 48 7.25 5.69 13.47
C THR A 48 6.69 6.75 12.54
N LEU A 49 5.61 6.45 11.80
CA LEU A 49 4.95 7.41 10.92
C LEU A 49 4.21 8.50 11.70
N ILE A 50 3.53 8.16 12.79
CA ILE A 50 2.91 9.14 13.69
C ILE A 50 3.96 10.08 14.28
N LYS A 51 5.08 9.54 14.76
CA LYS A 51 6.18 10.33 15.31
C LYS A 51 6.79 11.26 14.25
N LEU A 52 6.94 10.78 13.01
CA LEU A 52 7.43 11.57 11.89
C LEU A 52 6.47 12.74 11.60
N ALA A 53 5.17 12.49 11.50
CA ALA A 53 4.17 13.51 11.26
C ALA A 53 4.11 14.54 12.39
N TYR A 54 4.15 14.08 13.65
CA TYR A 54 4.18 14.97 14.82
C TYR A 54 5.40 15.89 14.81
N ASN A 55 6.60 15.34 14.56
CA ASN A 55 7.83 16.12 14.51
C ASN A 55 7.80 17.15 13.38
N PHE A 56 7.31 16.77 12.20
CA PHE A 56 7.15 17.66 11.05
C PHE A 56 6.28 18.87 11.40
N PHE A 57 5.10 18.65 12.00
CA PHE A 57 4.20 19.73 12.38
C PHE A 57 4.80 20.62 13.48
N LYS A 58 5.49 20.02 14.44
CA LYS A 58 6.19 20.75 15.52
C LYS A 58 7.29 21.67 14.96
N GLU A 59 8.12 21.16 14.04
CA GLU A 59 9.19 21.94 13.39
C GLU A 59 8.64 23.08 12.56
N ASN A 60 7.52 22.86 11.87
CA ASN A 60 6.84 23.89 11.09
C ASN A 60 5.90 24.79 11.92
N LYS A 61 5.84 24.60 13.24
CA LYS A 61 4.97 25.38 14.16
C LYS A 61 3.48 25.34 13.79
N ILE A 62 3.02 24.22 13.26
CA ILE A 62 1.63 23.98 12.88
C ILE A 62 0.94 23.19 13.99
N MET A 63 -0.13 23.74 14.55
CA MET A 63 -0.91 23.04 15.56
C MET A 63 -1.93 22.11 14.89
N VAL A 64 -1.76 20.81 15.11
CA VAL A 64 -2.60 19.75 14.56
C VAL A 64 -2.98 18.79 15.69
N THR A 65 -4.24 18.35 15.70
CA THR A 65 -4.70 17.38 16.70
C THR A 65 -4.12 15.99 16.44
N GLN A 66 -4.01 15.17 17.48
CA GLN A 66 -3.62 13.76 17.33
C GLN A 66 -4.58 12.99 16.42
N TYR A 67 -5.86 13.36 16.43
CA TYR A 67 -6.87 12.79 15.55
C TYR A 67 -6.50 13.03 14.08
N SER A 68 -6.20 14.25 13.69
CA SER A 68 -5.78 14.59 12.32
C SER A 68 -4.48 13.91 11.92
N ILE A 69 -3.48 13.82 12.81
CA ILE A 69 -2.24 13.08 12.55
C ILE A 69 -2.56 11.62 12.22
N ASN A 70 -3.41 10.98 13.02
CA ASN A 70 -3.82 9.60 12.78
C ASN A 70 -4.54 9.44 11.43
N GLN A 71 -5.40 10.39 11.06
CA GLN A 71 -6.10 10.38 9.76
C GLN A 71 -5.12 10.48 8.59
N ILE A 72 -4.13 11.39 8.67
CA ILE A 72 -3.10 11.55 7.64
C ILE A 72 -2.28 10.26 7.48
N VAL A 73 -1.78 9.70 8.59
CA VAL A 73 -1.00 8.46 8.58
C VAL A 73 -1.82 7.29 8.04
N ASN A 74 -3.09 7.24 8.41
CA ASN A 74 -4.01 6.20 7.95
C ASN A 74 -4.20 6.22 6.44
N LYS A 75 -4.30 7.42 5.85
CA LYS A 75 -4.48 7.58 4.40
C LYS A 75 -3.27 7.12 3.60
N THR A 76 -2.08 7.31 4.11
CA THR A 76 -0.84 7.03 3.36
C THR A 76 -0.45 5.55 3.33
N LEU A 77 -1.26 4.67 3.95
CA LEU A 77 -1.11 3.21 3.90
C LEU A 77 0.30 2.69 4.25
N GLY A 78 1.05 3.46 5.07
CA GLY A 78 2.41 3.10 5.50
C GLY A 78 3.52 3.56 4.57
N ASP A 79 3.20 4.24 3.48
CA ASP A 79 4.22 4.82 2.60
C ASP A 79 4.71 6.15 3.14
N ARG A 80 5.99 6.18 3.56
CA ARG A 80 6.67 7.37 4.10
C ARG A 80 6.69 8.53 3.09
N LYS A 81 6.89 8.24 1.80
CA LYS A 81 6.96 9.27 0.76
C LYS A 81 5.60 9.94 0.57
N SER A 82 4.55 9.14 0.49
CA SER A 82 3.17 9.64 0.44
C SER A 82 2.83 10.46 1.67
N LEU A 83 3.26 10.02 2.87
CA LEU A 83 3.06 10.78 4.10
C LEU A 83 3.74 12.16 4.02
N ILE A 84 5.01 12.22 3.65
CA ILE A 84 5.73 13.50 3.53
C ILE A 84 5.02 14.43 2.55
N ASN A 85 4.59 13.94 1.39
CA ASN A 85 3.86 14.73 0.41
C ASN A 85 2.55 15.32 0.98
N GLU A 86 1.80 14.54 1.77
CA GLU A 86 0.57 15.04 2.43
C GLU A 86 0.90 16.09 3.50
N LEU A 87 1.96 15.87 4.28
CA LEU A 87 2.40 16.83 5.29
C LEU A 87 2.85 18.16 4.67
N GLU A 88 3.58 18.11 3.56
CA GLU A 88 4.01 19.31 2.82
C GLU A 88 2.83 20.09 2.24
N LYS A 89 1.81 19.42 1.70
CA LYS A 89 0.57 20.09 1.24
C LYS A 89 -0.12 20.83 2.38
N ILE A 90 -0.23 20.22 3.55
CA ILE A 90 -0.83 20.86 4.73
C ILE A 90 0.04 22.04 5.17
N ALA A 91 1.36 21.91 5.17
CA ALA A 91 2.26 22.99 5.53
C ALA A 91 2.16 24.19 4.57
N GLN A 92 2.02 23.95 3.27
CA GLN A 92 1.80 25.01 2.28
C GLN A 92 0.46 25.73 2.53
N PHE A 93 -0.60 24.99 2.78
CA PHE A 93 -1.90 25.58 3.09
C PHE A 93 -1.89 26.37 4.40
N SER A 94 -1.07 25.96 5.38
CA SER A 94 -0.98 26.64 6.67
C SER A 94 -0.31 28.00 6.61
N LYS A 95 0.50 28.29 5.59
CA LYS A 95 1.16 29.60 5.43
C LYS A 95 0.16 30.75 5.32
N ASP A 96 -1.01 30.49 4.74
CA ASP A 96 -2.06 31.48 4.56
C ASP A 96 -3.09 31.50 5.69
N LYS A 97 -3.05 30.56 6.64
CA LYS A 97 -4.00 30.45 7.74
C LYS A 97 -3.29 30.27 9.09
N LYS A 98 -3.60 31.15 10.05
CA LYS A 98 -3.01 31.09 11.42
C LYS A 98 -3.40 29.84 12.22
N ASN A 99 -4.56 29.24 11.94
CA ASN A 99 -5.05 28.02 12.61
C ASN A 99 -5.71 27.10 11.57
N ILE A 100 -5.28 25.84 11.55
CA ILE A 100 -5.90 24.80 10.70
C ILE A 100 -6.83 23.97 11.57
N LYS A 101 -8.09 23.86 11.18
CA LYS A 101 -9.05 22.96 11.82
C LYS A 101 -8.95 21.55 11.25
N ASP A 102 -9.42 20.56 12.01
CA ASP A 102 -9.46 19.15 11.57
C ASP A 102 -10.28 18.99 10.27
N GLU A 103 -11.33 19.79 10.10
CA GLU A 103 -12.14 19.83 8.88
C GLU A 103 -11.36 20.32 7.65
N ASP A 104 -10.48 21.31 7.82
CA ASP A 104 -9.61 21.80 6.73
C ASP A 104 -8.62 20.72 6.33
N ILE A 105 -8.00 20.04 7.31
CA ILE A 105 -7.10 18.93 7.06
C ILE A 105 -7.82 17.81 6.33
N ALA A 106 -9.03 17.44 6.76
CA ALA A 106 -9.85 16.43 6.11
C ALA A 106 -10.10 16.74 4.62
N LYS A 107 -10.35 18.01 4.28
CA LYS A 107 -10.52 18.46 2.89
C LYS A 107 -9.22 18.44 2.10
N ILE A 108 -8.10 18.91 2.69
CA ILE A 108 -6.79 18.96 2.01
C ILE A 108 -6.30 17.57 1.62
N ILE A 109 -6.43 16.62 2.54
CA ILE A 109 -6.02 15.23 2.29
C ILE A 109 -7.09 14.44 1.52
N ASN A 110 -8.12 15.10 1.00
CA ASN A 110 -9.25 14.44 0.32
C ASN A 110 -9.78 13.25 1.12
N LEU A 111 -10.06 13.47 2.43
CA LEU A 111 -10.77 12.48 3.25
C LEU A 111 -12.24 12.37 2.88
N ASN A 112 -12.75 13.29 2.05
CA ASN A 112 -14.05 13.13 1.45
C ASN A 112 -13.96 11.94 0.48
N GLU A 113 -14.20 10.80 1.00
CA GLU A 113 -14.82 9.58 0.44
C GLU A 113 -14.47 9.17 -1.01
N ASN A 114 -13.32 9.58 -1.54
CA ASN A 114 -12.74 8.85 -2.64
C ASN A 114 -12.14 7.57 -2.04
N TYR A 115 -12.97 6.57 -1.83
CA TYR A 115 -12.49 5.23 -1.52
C TYR A 115 -11.42 4.86 -2.54
N SER A 116 -10.23 4.53 -2.07
CA SER A 116 -9.17 4.16 -2.99
C SER A 116 -9.58 2.89 -3.76
N ILE A 117 -9.10 2.76 -4.99
CA ILE A 117 -9.27 1.51 -5.76
C ILE A 117 -8.84 0.30 -4.91
N SER A 118 -7.81 0.48 -4.09
CA SER A 118 -7.34 -0.55 -3.15
C SER A 118 -8.42 -0.94 -2.13
N GLU A 119 -9.21 0.01 -1.65
CA GLU A 119 -10.29 -0.27 -0.71
C GLU A 119 -11.44 -1.03 -1.36
N LEU A 120 -11.80 -0.69 -2.59
CA LEU A 120 -12.77 -1.45 -3.39
C LEU A 120 -12.33 -2.90 -3.54
N VAL A 121 -11.08 -3.12 -4.00
CA VAL A 121 -10.50 -4.44 -4.22
C VAL A 121 -10.42 -5.25 -2.91
N ASN A 122 -10.02 -4.62 -1.82
CA ASN A 122 -9.92 -5.26 -0.52
C ASN A 122 -11.29 -5.72 0.01
N ASN A 123 -12.31 -4.86 -0.10
CA ASN A 123 -13.67 -5.21 0.35
C ASN A 123 -14.33 -6.26 -0.55
N PHE A 124 -14.06 -6.24 -1.85
CA PHE A 124 -14.52 -7.28 -2.76
C PHE A 124 -13.93 -8.65 -2.39
N LEU A 125 -12.61 -8.74 -2.23
CA LEU A 125 -11.97 -9.99 -1.84
C LEU A 125 -12.34 -10.42 -0.41
N ALA A 126 -12.70 -9.48 0.47
CA ALA A 126 -13.27 -9.77 1.78
C ALA A 126 -14.78 -10.11 1.73
N LYS A 127 -15.41 -10.09 0.55
CA LYS A 127 -16.86 -10.33 0.35
C LYS A 127 -17.74 -9.42 1.21
N ASN A 128 -17.39 -8.16 1.34
CA ASN A 128 -18.13 -7.16 2.09
C ASN A 128 -19.10 -6.39 1.15
N LYS A 129 -20.24 -7.01 0.81
CA LYS A 129 -21.21 -6.50 -0.16
C LYS A 129 -21.68 -5.07 0.15
N LYS A 130 -22.04 -4.79 1.39
CA LYS A 130 -22.55 -3.44 1.76
C LYS A 130 -21.52 -2.37 1.42
N LYS A 131 -20.25 -2.62 1.77
CA LYS A 131 -19.19 -1.64 1.56
C LYS A 131 -18.83 -1.49 0.08
N ILE A 132 -18.90 -2.58 -0.69
CA ILE A 132 -18.71 -2.54 -2.16
C ILE A 132 -19.75 -1.64 -2.82
N VAL A 133 -21.04 -1.83 -2.49
CA VAL A 133 -22.12 -1.02 -3.07
C VAL A 133 -21.95 0.45 -2.69
N ASN A 134 -21.64 0.76 -1.45
CA ASN A 134 -21.37 2.14 -1.03
C ASN A 134 -20.20 2.75 -1.81
N ILE A 135 -19.08 2.04 -1.92
CA ILE A 135 -17.90 2.48 -2.66
C ILE A 135 -18.24 2.77 -4.13
N LEU A 136 -18.99 1.88 -4.78
CA LEU A 136 -19.39 2.06 -6.18
C LEU A 136 -20.34 3.25 -6.38
N ASN A 137 -21.23 3.53 -5.41
CA ASN A 137 -22.18 4.64 -5.49
C ASN A 137 -21.54 6.00 -5.18
N GLU A 138 -20.51 6.02 -4.33
CA GLU A 138 -19.89 7.26 -3.86
C GLU A 138 -18.73 7.71 -4.77
N ASN A 139 -18.13 6.79 -5.52
CA ASN A 139 -17.06 7.11 -6.45
C ASN A 139 -17.55 7.28 -7.89
N ASN A 140 -17.17 8.39 -8.51
CA ASN A 140 -17.36 8.60 -9.94
C ASN A 140 -16.13 8.09 -10.71
N TYR A 141 -16.09 6.80 -11.01
CA TYR A 141 -15.01 6.21 -11.79
C TYR A 141 -15.08 6.61 -13.26
N SER A 142 -13.94 6.94 -13.85
CA SER A 142 -13.77 7.13 -15.29
C SER A 142 -13.46 5.80 -16.00
N ASN A 143 -13.51 5.81 -17.33
CA ASN A 143 -13.10 4.64 -18.12
C ASN A 143 -11.63 4.25 -17.89
N ASP A 144 -10.74 5.24 -17.66
CA ASP A 144 -9.33 4.99 -17.35
C ASP A 144 -9.16 4.34 -15.97
N ASP A 145 -9.98 4.75 -15.00
CA ASP A 145 -9.96 4.15 -13.66
C ASP A 145 -10.33 2.66 -13.69
N CYS A 146 -11.21 2.25 -14.62
CA CYS A 146 -11.60 0.84 -14.78
C CYS A 146 -10.39 -0.05 -15.11
N VAL A 147 -9.45 0.42 -15.92
CA VAL A 147 -8.22 -0.32 -16.22
C VAL A 147 -7.35 -0.46 -14.97
N LEU A 148 -7.23 0.62 -14.17
CA LEU A 148 -6.49 0.60 -12.90
C LEU A 148 -7.16 -0.33 -11.88
N ILE A 149 -8.48 -0.31 -11.80
CA ILE A 149 -9.27 -1.21 -10.94
C ILE A 149 -8.96 -2.66 -11.27
N ILE A 150 -9.05 -3.06 -12.56
CA ILE A 150 -8.80 -4.45 -12.96
C ILE A 150 -7.37 -4.88 -12.68
N ARG A 151 -6.38 -4.03 -12.98
CA ARG A 151 -4.98 -4.31 -12.66
C ARG A 151 -4.76 -4.50 -11.16
N SER A 152 -5.39 -3.66 -10.33
CA SER A 152 -5.35 -3.79 -8.88
C SER A 152 -5.99 -5.09 -8.40
N PHE A 153 -7.13 -5.48 -8.99
CA PHE A 153 -7.75 -6.78 -8.73
C PHE A 153 -6.83 -7.94 -9.08
N LEU A 154 -6.24 -7.93 -10.28
CA LEU A 154 -5.32 -8.97 -10.73
C LEU A 154 -4.11 -9.10 -9.79
N ASN A 155 -3.48 -7.98 -9.44
CA ASN A 155 -2.32 -7.97 -8.57
C ASN A 155 -2.65 -8.50 -7.16
N LYS A 156 -3.75 -8.02 -6.58
CA LYS A 156 -4.16 -8.47 -5.24
C LYS A 156 -4.60 -9.94 -5.26
N SER A 157 -5.37 -10.36 -6.28
CA SER A 157 -5.81 -11.76 -6.42
C SER A 157 -4.63 -12.72 -6.56
N LYS A 158 -3.60 -12.36 -7.34
CA LYS A 158 -2.36 -13.15 -7.45
C LYS A 158 -1.63 -13.24 -6.11
N LYS A 159 -1.60 -12.16 -5.32
CA LYS A 159 -1.02 -12.16 -3.97
C LYS A 159 -1.81 -13.08 -3.03
N ILE A 160 -3.15 -12.96 -3.02
CA ILE A 160 -4.00 -13.80 -2.18
C ILE A 160 -3.92 -15.27 -2.62
N LEU A 161 -3.80 -15.56 -3.92
CA LEU A 161 -3.60 -16.94 -4.40
C LEU A 161 -2.36 -17.58 -3.77
N LYS A 162 -1.22 -16.91 -3.82
CA LYS A 162 0.02 -17.40 -3.21
C LYS A 162 -0.15 -17.67 -1.71
N LEU A 163 -0.78 -16.75 -0.98
CA LEU A 163 -1.03 -16.89 0.45
C LEU A 163 -2.01 -18.03 0.74
N SER A 164 -3.06 -18.19 -0.07
CA SER A 164 -4.02 -19.28 0.11
C SER A 164 -3.41 -20.66 -0.19
N GLU A 165 -2.52 -20.76 -1.20
CA GLU A 165 -1.78 -21.99 -1.48
C GLU A 165 -0.80 -22.34 -0.34
N GLU A 166 -0.17 -21.35 0.28
CA GLU A 166 0.70 -21.54 1.44
C GLU A 166 -0.12 -21.93 2.68
N TYR A 167 -1.26 -21.31 2.89
CA TYR A 167 -2.18 -21.64 3.97
C TYR A 167 -2.72 -23.08 3.85
N GLU A 168 -3.05 -23.55 2.65
CA GLU A 168 -3.46 -24.95 2.42
C GLU A 168 -2.36 -25.96 2.77
N LYS A 169 -1.08 -25.57 2.64
CA LYS A 169 0.05 -26.46 2.96
C LYS A 169 0.34 -26.55 4.45
N ASN A 170 0.28 -25.42 5.17
CA ASN A 170 0.71 -25.33 6.56
C ASN A 170 -0.44 -25.28 7.58
N ASN A 171 -1.68 -25.07 7.13
CA ASN A 171 -2.89 -24.93 7.96
C ASN A 171 -2.76 -23.89 9.10
N ASN A 172 -1.81 -22.96 9.01
CA ASN A 172 -1.56 -21.96 10.04
C ASN A 172 -1.52 -20.55 9.45
N ILE A 173 -2.58 -19.78 9.72
CA ILE A 173 -2.73 -18.44 9.16
C ILE A 173 -1.65 -17.47 9.65
N ASN A 174 -1.21 -17.59 10.91
CA ASN A 174 -0.20 -16.70 11.47
C ASN A 174 1.18 -16.93 10.81
N ILE A 175 1.53 -18.19 10.56
CA ILE A 175 2.76 -18.56 9.85
C ILE A 175 2.69 -18.04 8.41
N THR A 176 1.57 -18.24 7.72
CA THR A 176 1.35 -17.75 6.35
C THR A 176 1.54 -16.22 6.26
N ILE A 177 0.96 -15.48 7.22
CA ILE A 177 1.07 -14.01 7.24
C ILE A 177 2.50 -13.54 7.56
N SER A 178 3.17 -14.19 8.51
CA SER A 178 4.55 -13.80 8.91
C SER A 178 5.59 -14.11 7.83
N ASN A 179 5.36 -15.15 7.04
CA ASN A 179 6.24 -15.55 5.94
C ASN A 179 5.94 -14.82 4.62
N ALA A 180 4.89 -13.99 4.57
CA ALA A 180 4.50 -13.28 3.36
C ALA A 180 5.63 -12.41 2.83
N ARG A 181 5.93 -12.53 1.53
CA ARG A 181 6.91 -11.70 0.84
C ARG A 181 6.29 -11.06 -0.41
N PRO A 182 6.27 -9.71 -0.50
CA PRO A 182 6.69 -8.74 0.52
C PRO A 182 5.82 -8.80 1.78
N PRO A 183 6.31 -8.29 2.93
CA PRO A 183 5.56 -8.25 4.19
C PRO A 183 4.20 -7.57 4.03
N ILE A 184 3.20 -8.09 4.73
CA ILE A 184 1.86 -7.52 4.69
C ILE A 184 1.82 -6.31 5.62
N PHE A 185 1.34 -5.20 5.07
CA PHE A 185 1.17 -3.98 5.86
C PHE A 185 0.21 -4.24 7.04
N TRP A 186 0.58 -3.77 8.23
CA TRP A 186 -0.12 -4.10 9.47
C TRP A 186 -1.64 -3.80 9.43
N LYS A 187 -2.07 -2.71 8.77
CA LYS A 187 -3.50 -2.39 8.58
C LYS A 187 -4.25 -3.32 7.63
N GLU A 188 -3.54 -3.90 6.68
CA GLU A 188 -4.13 -4.87 5.75
C GLU A 188 -4.13 -6.30 6.31
N LYS A 189 -3.50 -6.54 7.47
CA LYS A 189 -3.34 -7.87 8.03
C LYS A 189 -4.68 -8.56 8.28
N GLU A 190 -5.60 -7.89 8.98
CA GLU A 190 -6.91 -8.46 9.33
C GLU A 190 -7.75 -8.74 8.09
N ILE A 191 -7.82 -7.80 7.15
CA ILE A 191 -8.59 -7.98 5.93
C ILE A 191 -7.96 -9.06 5.04
N THR A 192 -6.63 -9.19 5.02
CA THR A 192 -5.92 -10.24 4.29
C THR A 192 -6.20 -11.63 4.89
N ILE A 193 -6.26 -11.75 6.21
CA ILE A 193 -6.67 -12.99 6.89
C ILE A 193 -8.08 -13.39 6.45
N GLN A 194 -9.04 -12.46 6.47
CA GLN A 194 -10.40 -12.71 6.01
C GLN A 194 -10.45 -13.16 4.55
N GLN A 195 -9.64 -12.54 3.69
CA GLN A 195 -9.54 -12.87 2.28
C GLN A 195 -9.03 -14.30 2.08
N ILE A 196 -7.94 -14.69 2.76
CA ILE A 196 -7.38 -16.05 2.67
C ILE A 196 -8.41 -17.10 3.12
N GLN A 197 -9.14 -16.83 4.19
CA GLN A 197 -10.16 -17.75 4.71
C GLN A 197 -11.38 -17.92 3.78
N LYS A 198 -11.76 -16.86 3.05
CA LYS A 198 -12.93 -16.86 2.17
C LYS A 198 -12.63 -17.41 0.77
N TRP A 199 -11.37 -17.41 0.35
CA TRP A 199 -10.98 -17.78 -1.00
C TRP A 199 -10.09 -19.02 -1.03
N LYS A 200 -10.64 -20.14 -1.52
CA LYS A 200 -9.83 -21.31 -1.87
C LYS A 200 -9.04 -21.06 -3.16
N PRO A 201 -7.82 -21.62 -3.30
CA PRO A 201 -6.96 -21.41 -4.48
C PRO A 201 -7.67 -21.63 -5.83
N LYS A 202 -8.49 -22.68 -5.95
CA LYS A 202 -9.26 -22.95 -7.18
C LYS A 202 -10.20 -21.79 -7.54
N LYS A 203 -10.90 -21.22 -6.56
CA LYS A 203 -11.83 -20.08 -6.77
C LYS A 203 -11.09 -18.82 -7.19
N ILE A 204 -9.93 -18.55 -6.58
CA ILE A 204 -9.11 -17.38 -6.96
C ILE A 204 -8.53 -17.54 -8.37
N LYS A 205 -8.07 -18.74 -8.75
CA LYS A 205 -7.62 -19.02 -10.12
C LYS A 205 -8.71 -18.72 -11.14
N HIS A 206 -9.93 -19.13 -10.83
CA HIS A 206 -11.08 -18.83 -11.70
C HIS A 206 -11.40 -17.32 -11.74
N LEU A 207 -11.32 -16.62 -10.59
CA LEU A 207 -11.48 -15.18 -10.57
C LEU A 207 -10.43 -14.47 -11.42
N ILE A 208 -9.15 -14.87 -11.31
CA ILE A 208 -8.06 -14.30 -12.12
C ILE A 208 -8.33 -14.52 -13.63
N TYR A 209 -8.82 -15.69 -14.02
CA TYR A 209 -9.21 -15.94 -15.40
C TYR A 209 -10.32 -14.98 -15.88
N LYS A 210 -11.39 -14.85 -15.11
CA LYS A 210 -12.49 -13.92 -15.40
C LYS A 210 -12.04 -12.45 -15.46
N LEU A 211 -11.12 -12.04 -14.58
CA LEU A 211 -10.54 -10.68 -14.61
C LEU A 211 -9.72 -10.42 -15.88
N ASN A 212 -8.98 -11.42 -16.38
CA ASN A 212 -8.27 -11.28 -17.65
C ASN A 212 -9.25 -11.18 -18.84
N GLU A 213 -10.35 -11.94 -18.82
CA GLU A 213 -11.40 -11.82 -19.85
C GLU A 213 -12.06 -10.43 -19.79
N LEU A 214 -12.34 -9.92 -18.58
CA LEU A 214 -12.87 -8.58 -18.41
C LEU A 214 -11.90 -7.52 -18.95
N GLU A 215 -10.60 -7.65 -18.66
CA GLU A 215 -9.57 -6.72 -19.18
C GLU A 215 -9.57 -6.69 -20.73
N LEU A 216 -9.69 -7.86 -21.37
CA LEU A 216 -9.78 -7.95 -22.82
C LEU A 216 -11.05 -7.28 -23.36
N ASN A 217 -12.19 -7.50 -22.70
CA ASN A 217 -13.47 -6.92 -23.09
C ASN A 217 -13.47 -5.39 -22.97
N ILE A 218 -12.90 -4.85 -21.91
CA ILE A 218 -12.75 -3.40 -21.72
C ILE A 218 -11.84 -2.80 -22.79
N LYS A 219 -10.71 -3.44 -23.11
CA LYS A 219 -9.82 -2.96 -24.17
C LYS A 219 -10.49 -2.94 -25.55
N LYS A 220 -11.43 -3.85 -25.81
CA LYS A 220 -12.21 -3.88 -27.06
C LYS A 220 -13.35 -2.85 -27.07
N ASN A 221 -13.95 -2.59 -25.92
CA ASN A 221 -15.15 -1.75 -25.76
C ASN A 221 -14.92 -0.67 -24.69
N PHE A 222 -13.95 0.19 -24.90
CA PHE A 222 -13.52 1.17 -23.90
C PHE A 222 -14.64 2.07 -23.39
N ASN A 223 -15.58 2.46 -24.26
CA ASN A 223 -16.72 3.32 -23.88
C ASN A 223 -17.67 2.67 -22.85
N ASN A 224 -17.68 1.35 -22.77
CA ASN A 224 -18.54 0.61 -21.84
C ASN A 224 -17.78 0.09 -20.61
N SER A 225 -16.55 0.57 -20.37
CA SER A 225 -15.67 0.07 -19.32
C SER A 225 -16.30 0.16 -17.94
N ILE A 226 -16.97 1.26 -17.63
CA ILE A 226 -17.63 1.48 -16.33
C ILE A 226 -18.71 0.44 -16.09
N CYS A 227 -19.61 0.26 -17.06
CA CYS A 227 -20.70 -0.70 -16.97
C CYS A 227 -20.16 -2.13 -16.78
N LEU A 228 -19.24 -2.57 -17.65
CA LEU A 228 -18.64 -3.90 -17.59
C LEU A 228 -17.92 -4.16 -16.26
N THR A 229 -17.20 -3.15 -15.73
CA THR A 229 -16.49 -3.29 -14.46
C THR A 229 -17.46 -3.37 -13.29
N THR A 230 -18.47 -2.51 -13.27
CA THR A 230 -19.47 -2.47 -12.20
C THR A 230 -20.29 -3.75 -12.15
N ASP A 231 -20.80 -4.21 -13.30
CA ASP A 231 -21.56 -5.45 -13.41
C ASP A 231 -20.74 -6.66 -12.95
N PHE A 232 -19.49 -6.74 -13.38
CA PHE A 232 -18.58 -7.80 -12.93
C PHE A 232 -18.39 -7.79 -11.41
N ILE A 233 -18.15 -6.61 -10.81
CA ILE A 233 -17.94 -6.50 -9.35
C ILE A 233 -19.21 -6.92 -8.61
N LEU A 234 -20.38 -6.48 -9.04
CA LEU A 234 -21.65 -6.83 -8.40
C LEU A 234 -21.97 -8.31 -8.53
N GLU A 235 -21.83 -8.89 -9.73
CA GLU A 235 -22.07 -10.31 -10.02
C GLU A 235 -21.15 -11.22 -9.20
N GLN A 236 -19.83 -10.94 -9.17
CA GLN A 236 -18.87 -11.80 -8.48
C GLN A 236 -18.84 -11.56 -6.95
N SER A 237 -19.47 -10.50 -6.45
CA SER A 237 -19.64 -10.26 -5.01
C SER A 237 -20.87 -10.98 -4.43
N ALA A 238 -21.72 -11.51 -5.26
CA ALA A 238 -22.88 -12.32 -4.88
C ALA A 238 -22.43 -13.70 -4.37
#